data_b7b9be4ba0b2acd3aa68016425795331
#
_entry.id   b7b9be4ba0b2acd3aa68016425795331
#
_cell.length_a   1.000
_cell.length_b   1.000
_cell.length_c   1.000
_cell.angle_alpha   90.00
_cell.angle_beta   90.00
_cell.angle_gamma   90.00
#
_symmetry.space_group_name_H-M   'P 1'
#
loop_
_entity.id
_entity.type
_entity.pdbx_description
1 polymer ?
#
loop_
_entity_poly.entity_id
_entity_poly.type
_entity_poly.pdbx_seq_one_letter_code
_entity_poly.pdbx_strand_id
1 'polypeptide(L)'
;MYSSHHVAANSTYPFKTGHNRTPLNRFTTHKTQPYNIMTKNTRNIIGLDLGTNSIGWSWIQQLISPTSTQPSEYLFDGTPIIRMSGSRIIPMPGDVTGSFERGETISKTKDRTAKRMARRMNERFQLRRERLNRVLNIMGFLPEHYARALDRYGKLNEESNTTIAWRSKEDGKNEFIFYPSFLEMASIFKERHPDIQRIPLDWTLYYLRSKALHQAITKEELSWVLHSFNQKRGYYQPRKDITEKEKTKKIEYIKDIVRSVEDTGEKTKGKKAYKVTFDNGFKFISTEAEAPLWVGRTREVIVTTSLDATGAPKRDKEGDIIQSVKAPEEKDWTLKKIRTENHIDKSKLTVGEYILQTLLEKPDTKIKGAHVSTIDRRFYIHEINAILKVQEKYHKELRDKSLYEQCTQALYTQNEVRRNIIAPWSMSDLLIKDILFYHRPLKSKKSQISECPFEFHNYTDKNGASHRQGIKCIPTSHPLFQEYRIWQFIANLRIYERERFDNGKHLINENKTSEFLTSEKKEELFEWLAEKDSVSQKTLLGHIGLKVEHYHWNFPEEKTYPCGETRHLIQSRLKKANLLKSFCSLVPENQKRSLNSNYGISSIPSATTTNYARR
;
A
#
# COMPACT_ATOMS: atom_id res chain seq x y z
N MET A 1 -5.81 23.00 -34.74
CA MET A 1 -4.63 23.44 -35.54
C MET A 1 -3.51 23.78 -34.56
N TYR A 2 -2.59 22.88 -34.32
CA TYR A 2 -1.26 23.19 -33.86
C TYR A 2 -0.28 22.26 -34.53
N SER A 3 0.55 22.88 -35.30
CA SER A 3 1.57 22.38 -36.20
C SER A 3 2.70 21.69 -35.44
N SER A 4 3.08 20.51 -35.90
CA SER A 4 4.30 19.81 -35.56
C SER A 4 5.50 20.54 -36.12
N HIS A 5 6.39 21.05 -35.29
CA HIS A 5 7.75 21.42 -35.70
C HIS A 5 8.74 20.39 -35.17
N HIS A 6 9.26 19.57 -36.09
CA HIS A 6 10.52 18.86 -35.93
C HIS A 6 11.66 19.88 -35.89
N VAL A 7 12.39 19.92 -34.80
CA VAL A 7 13.70 20.55 -34.74
C VAL A 7 14.73 19.45 -34.55
N ALA A 8 15.43 19.14 -35.64
CA ALA A 8 16.64 18.37 -35.61
C ALA A 8 17.77 19.29 -35.13
N ALA A 9 18.31 19.06 -33.95
CA ALA A 9 19.52 19.70 -33.48
C ALA A 9 20.71 18.76 -33.65
N ASN A 10 21.43 18.93 -34.75
CA ASN A 10 22.81 18.46 -34.92
C ASN A 10 23.69 19.27 -33.97
N SER A 11 24.21 18.69 -32.90
CA SER A 11 25.32 19.28 -32.15
C SER A 11 26.50 18.33 -32.22
N THR A 12 27.37 18.60 -33.15
CA THR A 12 28.74 18.11 -33.21
C THR A 12 29.59 18.83 -32.18
N TYR A 13 29.96 18.15 -31.09
CA TYR A 13 31.01 18.63 -30.20
C TYR A 13 32.31 17.93 -30.54
N PRO A 14 33.45 18.65 -30.70
CA PRO A 14 34.74 18.05 -30.98
C PRO A 14 35.31 17.44 -29.71
N PHE A 15 35.64 16.15 -29.80
CA PHE A 15 36.42 15.43 -28.81
C PHE A 15 37.84 15.98 -28.75
N LYS A 16 38.21 16.65 -27.66
CA LYS A 16 39.62 16.86 -27.31
C LYS A 16 40.17 15.59 -26.68
N THR A 17 41.08 14.94 -27.38
CA THR A 17 41.87 13.83 -26.88
C THR A 17 42.94 14.34 -25.91
N GLY A 18 42.71 14.18 -24.63
CA GLY A 18 43.70 14.31 -23.57
C GLY A 18 44.23 12.91 -23.22
N HIS A 19 45.46 12.65 -23.57
CA HIS A 19 46.19 11.44 -23.22
C HIS A 19 46.50 11.42 -21.72
N ASN A 20 45.91 10.49 -20.98
CA ASN A 20 46.52 9.86 -19.82
C ASN A 20 46.21 8.36 -19.88
N ARG A 21 47.15 7.63 -20.45
CA ARG A 21 47.13 6.16 -20.42
C ARG A 21 47.66 5.69 -19.09
N THR A 22 46.80 5.23 -18.19
CA THR A 22 47.17 4.27 -17.14
C THR A 22 47.39 2.90 -17.79
N PRO A 23 48.47 2.17 -17.42
CA PRO A 23 48.84 0.92 -18.10
C PRO A 23 47.80 -0.17 -17.80
N LEU A 24 47.28 -0.73 -18.87
CA LEU A 24 46.51 -1.97 -18.85
C LEU A 24 47.40 -3.09 -18.28
N ASN A 25 47.02 -3.64 -17.14
CA ASN A 25 47.60 -4.86 -16.60
C ASN A 25 47.55 -5.95 -17.68
N ARG A 26 48.74 -6.40 -18.07
CA ARG A 26 48.94 -7.56 -18.93
C ARG A 26 48.28 -8.78 -18.30
N PHE A 27 47.26 -9.26 -18.95
CA PHE A 27 46.75 -10.60 -18.67
C PHE A 27 47.87 -11.61 -19.09
N THR A 28 48.39 -12.32 -18.12
CA THR A 28 49.23 -13.48 -18.34
C THR A 28 48.39 -14.56 -19.04
N THR A 29 48.68 -14.75 -20.31
CA THR A 29 48.13 -15.87 -21.07
C THR A 29 48.82 -17.13 -20.59
N HIS A 30 48.16 -17.94 -19.75
CA HIS A 30 48.52 -19.33 -19.59
C HIS A 30 48.32 -20.01 -20.94
N LYS A 31 49.43 -20.45 -21.57
CA LYS A 31 49.43 -21.35 -22.72
C LYS A 31 48.77 -22.66 -22.27
N THR A 32 47.52 -22.84 -22.57
CA THR A 32 46.86 -24.14 -22.54
C THR A 32 47.24 -24.90 -23.82
N GLN A 33 47.73 -26.11 -23.62
CA GLN A 33 47.99 -27.07 -24.70
C GLN A 33 46.73 -27.27 -25.55
N PRO A 34 46.87 -27.57 -26.86
CA PRO A 34 45.75 -27.83 -27.73
C PRO A 34 45.10 -29.17 -27.35
N TYR A 35 44.02 -29.12 -26.60
CA TYR A 35 43.12 -30.27 -26.51
C TYR A 35 42.46 -30.48 -27.86
N ASN A 36 42.61 -31.67 -28.42
CA ASN A 36 41.88 -32.18 -29.57
C ASN A 36 40.37 -32.06 -29.28
N ILE A 37 39.74 -31.02 -29.82
CA ILE A 37 38.32 -30.77 -29.65
C ILE A 37 37.61 -31.63 -30.71
N MET A 38 37.18 -32.84 -30.33
CA MET A 38 36.00 -33.41 -30.96
C MET A 38 34.90 -32.31 -30.88
N THR A 39 34.35 -31.94 -32.02
CA THR A 39 33.28 -30.95 -32.15
C THR A 39 32.02 -31.43 -31.42
N LYS A 40 32.01 -31.33 -30.09
CA LYS A 40 30.79 -31.50 -29.31
C LYS A 40 29.90 -30.29 -29.62
N ASN A 41 28.71 -30.54 -30.12
CA ASN A 41 27.75 -29.47 -30.33
C ASN A 41 27.51 -28.72 -29.01
N THR A 42 27.97 -27.49 -28.95
CA THR A 42 27.81 -26.64 -27.75
C THR A 42 26.95 -25.46 -28.08
N ARG A 43 26.06 -25.12 -27.16
CA ARG A 43 25.28 -23.89 -27.21
C ARG A 43 25.95 -22.85 -26.32
N ASN A 44 26.14 -21.66 -26.86
CA ASN A 44 26.61 -20.50 -26.11
C ASN A 44 25.42 -19.59 -25.76
N ILE A 45 25.29 -19.28 -24.49
CA ILE A 45 24.24 -18.42 -23.97
C ILE A 45 24.90 -17.19 -23.35
N ILE A 46 24.48 -16.00 -23.76
CA ILE A 46 24.89 -14.74 -23.13
C ILE A 46 23.69 -14.24 -22.29
N GLY A 47 23.89 -14.19 -21.01
CA GLY A 47 22.95 -13.57 -20.06
C GLY A 47 23.32 -12.11 -19.81
N LEU A 48 22.34 -11.21 -19.85
CA LEU A 48 22.51 -9.79 -19.52
C LEU A 48 21.56 -9.39 -18.39
N ASP A 49 22.13 -8.75 -17.37
CA ASP A 49 21.38 -8.09 -16.31
C ASP A 49 21.54 -6.57 -16.46
N LEU A 50 20.46 -5.90 -16.86
CA LEU A 50 20.45 -4.46 -17.14
C LEU A 50 19.94 -3.69 -15.92
N GLY A 51 20.86 -3.26 -15.07
CA GLY A 51 20.58 -2.33 -13.98
C GLY A 51 20.50 -0.87 -14.47
N THR A 52 20.13 0.05 -13.59
CA THR A 52 20.06 1.48 -13.90
C THR A 52 21.44 2.11 -14.14
N ASN A 53 22.45 1.60 -13.47
CA ASN A 53 23.83 2.12 -13.49
C ASN A 53 24.87 0.99 -13.66
N SER A 54 24.42 -0.21 -14.02
CA SER A 54 25.33 -1.35 -14.27
C SER A 54 24.74 -2.28 -15.33
N ILE A 55 25.63 -2.95 -16.03
CA ILE A 55 25.29 -4.04 -16.94
C ILE A 55 26.08 -5.25 -16.46
N GLY A 56 25.38 -6.22 -15.88
CA GLY A 56 25.93 -7.53 -15.58
C GLY A 56 25.84 -8.42 -16.82
N TRP A 57 26.82 -9.26 -17.05
CA TRP A 57 26.79 -10.21 -18.15
C TRP A 57 27.46 -11.52 -17.75
N SER A 58 27.00 -12.60 -18.35
CA SER A 58 27.60 -13.91 -18.22
C SER A 58 27.57 -14.66 -19.56
N TRP A 59 28.63 -15.37 -19.85
CA TRP A 59 28.70 -16.29 -20.97
C TRP A 59 28.70 -17.72 -20.44
N ILE A 60 27.67 -18.46 -20.80
CA ILE A 60 27.44 -19.85 -20.37
C ILE A 60 27.56 -20.75 -21.59
N GLN A 61 28.30 -21.82 -21.47
CA GLN A 61 28.40 -22.87 -22.48
C GLN A 61 27.68 -24.14 -21.97
N GLN A 62 26.83 -24.67 -22.81
CA GLN A 62 26.04 -25.88 -22.52
C GLN A 62 26.28 -26.91 -23.63
N LEU A 63 26.47 -28.18 -23.24
CA LEU A 63 26.57 -29.28 -24.19
C LEU A 63 25.19 -29.63 -24.73
N ILE A 64 25.12 -29.91 -26.05
CA ILE A 64 23.90 -30.32 -26.73
C ILE A 64 24.06 -31.79 -27.09
N SER A 65 23.10 -32.63 -26.67
CA SER A 65 23.07 -34.02 -27.09
C SER A 65 22.56 -34.13 -28.54
N PRO A 66 23.23 -34.92 -29.42
CA PRO A 66 22.86 -34.99 -30.83
C PRO A 66 21.63 -35.83 -31.15
N THR A 67 20.81 -36.21 -30.15
CA THR A 67 19.73 -37.19 -30.32
C THR A 67 18.39 -36.62 -30.84
N SER A 68 18.30 -35.35 -31.17
CA SER A 68 17.04 -34.78 -31.70
C SER A 68 17.26 -34.22 -33.13
N THR A 69 16.46 -34.70 -34.05
CA THR A 69 16.42 -34.27 -35.46
C THR A 69 15.71 -32.93 -35.67
N GLN A 70 15.16 -32.32 -34.65
CA GLN A 70 14.51 -31.00 -34.72
C GLN A 70 15.25 -29.96 -33.88
N PRO A 71 15.51 -28.75 -34.42
CA PRO A 71 16.21 -27.69 -33.71
C PRO A 71 15.50 -27.17 -32.45
N SER A 72 14.23 -27.55 -32.25
CA SER A 72 13.39 -27.12 -31.12
C SER A 72 13.41 -28.06 -29.92
N GLU A 73 13.97 -29.27 -30.05
CA GLU A 73 14.03 -30.30 -29.01
C GLU A 73 15.46 -30.65 -28.62
N TYR A 74 16.19 -29.69 -28.07
CA TYR A 74 17.49 -29.99 -27.51
C TYR A 74 17.33 -30.59 -26.11
N LEU A 75 17.68 -31.89 -25.97
CA LEU A 75 17.94 -32.49 -24.66
C LEU A 75 19.30 -31.98 -24.19
N PHE A 76 19.27 -31.26 -23.05
CA PHE A 76 20.50 -30.74 -22.45
C PHE A 76 21.13 -31.85 -21.61
N ASP A 77 22.29 -32.31 -22.07
CA ASP A 77 23.09 -33.29 -21.35
C ASP A 77 24.31 -32.57 -20.75
N GLY A 78 24.37 -32.58 -19.42
CA GLY A 78 25.48 -32.01 -18.67
C GLY A 78 25.22 -30.66 -17.98
N THR A 79 26.02 -30.41 -16.96
CA THR A 79 25.97 -29.16 -16.18
C THR A 79 26.48 -27.97 -17.03
N PRO A 80 25.75 -26.88 -17.15
CA PRO A 80 26.20 -25.71 -17.88
C PRO A 80 27.44 -25.09 -17.22
N ILE A 81 28.41 -24.68 -18.02
CA ILE A 81 29.68 -24.12 -17.57
C ILE A 81 29.65 -22.60 -17.80
N ILE A 82 29.89 -21.83 -16.76
CA ILE A 82 30.09 -20.38 -16.90
C ILE A 82 31.53 -20.17 -17.42
N ARG A 83 31.66 -19.72 -18.65
CA ARG A 83 32.94 -19.44 -19.28
C ARG A 83 33.53 -18.12 -18.85
N MET A 84 32.68 -17.09 -18.81
CA MET A 84 33.08 -15.76 -18.40
C MET A 84 31.88 -15.05 -17.75
N SER A 85 32.16 -14.17 -16.85
CA SER A 85 31.15 -13.25 -16.31
C SER A 85 31.82 -11.92 -15.95
N GLY A 86 31.03 -10.87 -15.91
CA GLY A 86 31.53 -9.56 -15.54
C GLY A 86 30.41 -8.54 -15.37
N SER A 87 30.81 -7.36 -14.97
CA SER A 87 29.91 -6.23 -14.91
C SER A 87 30.58 -4.96 -15.43
N ARG A 88 29.79 -4.13 -16.10
CA ARG A 88 30.18 -2.76 -16.45
C ARG A 88 29.36 -1.80 -15.61
N ILE A 89 30.05 -0.99 -14.83
CA ILE A 89 29.43 0.07 -14.02
C ILE A 89 29.44 1.36 -14.85
N ILE A 90 28.28 2.01 -14.93
CA ILE A 90 28.11 3.33 -15.54
C ILE A 90 28.24 4.34 -14.40
N PRO A 91 29.19 5.27 -14.44
CA PRO A 91 29.36 6.26 -13.39
C PRO A 91 28.08 7.05 -13.12
N MET A 92 27.79 7.28 -11.86
CA MET A 92 26.66 8.13 -11.49
C MET A 92 27.00 9.60 -11.75
N PRO A 93 26.02 10.43 -12.18
CA PRO A 93 26.19 11.88 -12.22
C PRO A 93 26.53 12.45 -10.83
N GLY A 94 27.32 13.54 -10.78
CA GLY A 94 27.81 14.10 -9.52
C GLY A 94 26.72 14.59 -8.56
N ASP A 95 25.58 15.07 -9.09
CA ASP A 95 24.39 15.43 -8.32
C ASP A 95 23.79 14.24 -7.56
N VAL A 96 23.78 13.08 -8.20
CA VAL A 96 23.31 11.82 -7.59
C VAL A 96 24.28 11.35 -6.51
N THR A 97 25.60 11.40 -6.79
CA THR A 97 26.64 11.03 -5.82
C THR A 97 26.57 11.91 -4.59
N GLY A 98 26.46 13.23 -4.73
CA GLY A 98 26.33 14.17 -3.62
C GLY A 98 25.08 13.97 -2.77
N SER A 99 23.99 13.43 -3.33
CA SER A 99 22.81 13.08 -2.55
C SER A 99 23.03 11.79 -1.74
N PHE A 100 23.71 10.80 -2.32
CA PHE A 100 24.10 9.58 -1.57
C PHE A 100 25.05 9.91 -0.41
N GLU A 101 26.01 10.81 -0.61
CA GLU A 101 26.92 11.28 0.45
C GLU A 101 26.17 11.93 1.62
N ARG A 102 25.04 12.59 1.35
CA ARG A 102 24.15 13.15 2.39
C ARG A 102 23.17 12.13 2.99
N GLY A 103 23.26 10.84 2.61
CA GLY A 103 22.34 9.80 3.08
C GLY A 103 20.92 9.86 2.47
N GLU A 104 20.73 10.63 1.40
CA GLU A 104 19.44 10.72 0.72
C GLU A 104 19.22 9.53 -0.23
N THR A 105 18.06 8.89 -0.12
CA THR A 105 17.66 7.87 -1.08
C THR A 105 17.08 8.52 -2.35
N ILE A 106 17.79 8.42 -3.44
CA ILE A 106 17.32 8.93 -4.74
C ILE A 106 16.54 7.84 -5.46
N SER A 107 15.26 8.07 -5.64
CA SER A 107 14.43 7.26 -6.52
C SER A 107 14.15 8.01 -7.83
N LYS A 108 14.86 7.69 -8.90
CA LYS A 108 14.64 8.24 -10.25
C LYS A 108 13.20 8.04 -10.77
N THR A 109 12.46 7.10 -10.17
CA THR A 109 11.07 6.79 -10.55
C THR A 109 10.02 7.43 -9.64
N LYS A 110 10.41 8.08 -8.54
CA LYS A 110 9.49 8.65 -7.53
C LYS A 110 8.52 9.65 -8.16
N ASP A 111 9.04 10.62 -8.88
CA ASP A 111 8.21 11.67 -9.50
C ASP A 111 7.33 11.14 -10.62
N ARG A 112 7.86 10.24 -11.46
CA ARG A 112 7.06 9.55 -12.48
C ARG A 112 5.94 8.73 -11.86
N THR A 113 6.21 8.05 -10.75
CA THR A 113 5.21 7.27 -10.03
C THR A 113 4.16 8.17 -9.41
N ALA A 114 4.54 9.29 -8.79
CA ALA A 114 3.62 10.26 -8.21
C ALA A 114 2.71 10.87 -9.30
N LYS A 115 3.27 11.33 -10.42
CA LYS A 115 2.50 11.87 -11.55
C LYS A 115 1.57 10.82 -12.18
N ARG A 116 2.02 9.56 -12.29
CA ARG A 116 1.17 8.44 -12.77
C ARG A 116 0.02 8.17 -11.81
N MET A 117 0.27 8.19 -10.51
CA MET A 117 -0.79 7.99 -9.50
C MET A 117 -1.82 9.13 -9.55
N ALA A 118 -1.37 10.38 -9.63
CA ALA A 118 -2.26 11.54 -9.75
C ALA A 118 -3.15 11.45 -11.00
N ARG A 119 -2.56 11.16 -12.18
CA ARG A 119 -3.31 10.96 -13.42
C ARG A 119 -4.35 9.85 -13.27
N ARG A 120 -3.98 8.68 -12.74
CA ARG A 120 -4.91 7.56 -12.52
C ARG A 120 -6.02 7.90 -11.52
N MET A 121 -5.75 8.73 -10.53
CA MET A 121 -6.79 9.22 -9.61
C MET A 121 -7.79 10.11 -10.34
N ASN A 122 -7.32 11.04 -11.17
CA ASN A 122 -8.17 11.92 -11.97
C ASN A 122 -9.00 11.15 -12.99
N GLU A 123 -8.40 10.22 -13.73
CA GLU A 123 -9.11 9.34 -14.69
C GLU A 123 -10.24 8.57 -13.99
N ARG A 124 -9.98 8.01 -12.80
CA ARG A 124 -11.00 7.29 -12.04
C ARG A 124 -12.10 8.20 -11.51
N PHE A 125 -11.75 9.43 -11.12
CA PHE A 125 -12.73 10.42 -10.68
C PHE A 125 -13.63 10.82 -11.84
N GLN A 126 -13.08 11.13 -13.01
CA GLN A 126 -13.83 11.47 -14.22
C GLN A 126 -14.72 10.32 -14.66
N LEU A 127 -14.19 9.11 -14.76
CA LEU A 127 -14.96 7.92 -15.14
C LEU A 127 -16.19 7.71 -14.25
N ARG A 128 -16.04 7.89 -12.92
CA ARG A 128 -17.19 7.78 -12.01
C ARG A 128 -18.19 8.90 -12.23
N ARG A 129 -17.72 10.13 -12.44
CA ARG A 129 -18.57 11.29 -12.71
C ARG A 129 -19.39 11.08 -13.99
N GLU A 130 -18.74 10.67 -15.07
CA GLU A 130 -19.39 10.40 -16.35
C GLU A 130 -20.43 9.29 -16.24
N ARG A 131 -20.12 8.21 -15.56
CA ARG A 131 -21.07 7.11 -15.30
C ARG A 131 -22.25 7.57 -14.43
N LEU A 132 -21.99 8.37 -13.40
CA LEU A 132 -23.02 8.95 -12.54
C LEU A 132 -23.92 9.88 -13.36
N ASN A 133 -23.34 10.80 -14.12
CA ASN A 133 -24.07 11.70 -15.01
C ASN A 133 -25.00 10.95 -15.96
N ARG A 134 -24.49 9.89 -16.61
CA ARG A 134 -25.27 9.07 -17.55
C ARG A 134 -26.49 8.46 -16.90
N VAL A 135 -26.32 7.85 -15.73
CA VAL A 135 -27.43 7.24 -14.99
C VAL A 135 -28.43 8.30 -14.53
N LEU A 136 -27.97 9.39 -13.93
CA LEU A 136 -28.83 10.47 -13.44
C LEU A 136 -29.58 11.18 -14.59
N ASN A 137 -28.97 11.30 -15.76
CA ASN A 137 -29.61 11.85 -16.96
C ASN A 137 -30.74 10.95 -17.45
N ILE A 138 -30.52 9.63 -17.53
CA ILE A 138 -31.56 8.66 -17.92
C ILE A 138 -32.71 8.68 -16.91
N MET A 139 -32.43 8.85 -15.63
CA MET A 139 -33.43 8.94 -14.58
C MET A 139 -34.17 10.30 -14.55
N GLY A 140 -33.70 11.31 -15.26
CA GLY A 140 -34.25 12.67 -15.23
C GLY A 140 -34.00 13.38 -13.91
N PHE A 141 -32.87 13.15 -13.27
CA PHE A 141 -32.50 13.75 -11.98
C PHE A 141 -31.58 14.96 -12.11
N LEU A 142 -30.98 15.16 -13.28
CA LEU A 142 -30.08 16.29 -13.50
C LEU A 142 -30.86 17.57 -13.80
N PRO A 143 -30.40 18.73 -13.30
CA PRO A 143 -30.90 20.03 -13.73
C PRO A 143 -30.75 20.19 -15.26
N GLU A 144 -31.76 20.78 -15.90
CA GLU A 144 -31.84 20.87 -17.35
C GLU A 144 -30.60 21.52 -18.00
N HIS A 145 -30.11 22.62 -17.43
CA HIS A 145 -28.90 23.32 -17.92
C HIS A 145 -27.65 22.43 -17.88
N TYR A 146 -27.55 21.53 -16.89
CA TYR A 146 -26.43 20.61 -16.76
C TYR A 146 -26.60 19.40 -17.69
N ALA A 147 -27.82 18.87 -17.79
CA ALA A 147 -28.15 17.76 -18.67
C ALA A 147 -27.87 18.09 -20.14
N ARG A 148 -28.23 19.30 -20.60
CA ARG A 148 -27.96 19.78 -21.98
C ARG A 148 -26.47 19.90 -22.30
N ALA A 149 -25.61 20.07 -21.29
CA ALA A 149 -24.18 20.19 -21.47
C ALA A 149 -23.44 18.84 -21.54
N LEU A 150 -24.17 17.72 -21.42
CA LEU A 150 -23.61 16.39 -21.44
C LEU A 150 -23.70 15.72 -22.81
N ASP A 151 -22.66 14.98 -23.17
CA ASP A 151 -22.71 14.05 -24.28
C ASP A 151 -23.44 12.74 -23.88
N ARG A 152 -23.65 11.85 -24.86
CA ARG A 152 -24.29 10.53 -24.64
C ARG A 152 -23.57 9.63 -23.62
N TYR A 153 -22.30 9.92 -23.31
CA TYR A 153 -21.50 9.18 -22.36
C TYR A 153 -21.49 9.81 -20.96
N GLY A 154 -22.17 10.94 -20.79
CA GLY A 154 -22.19 11.71 -19.53
C GLY A 154 -20.94 12.57 -19.31
N LYS A 155 -20.15 12.81 -20.35
CA LYS A 155 -19.03 13.73 -20.33
C LYS A 155 -19.54 15.15 -20.61
N LEU A 156 -19.05 16.14 -19.84
CA LEU A 156 -19.31 17.56 -20.12
C LEU A 156 -18.60 17.99 -21.39
N ASN A 157 -19.27 18.77 -22.21
CA ASN A 157 -18.68 19.43 -23.37
C ASN A 157 -17.55 20.35 -22.92
N GLU A 158 -16.44 20.37 -23.64
CA GLU A 158 -15.21 21.09 -23.22
C GLU A 158 -15.39 22.61 -23.11
N GLU A 159 -16.33 23.17 -23.85
CA GLU A 159 -16.66 24.60 -23.82
C GLU A 159 -17.59 24.98 -22.65
N SER A 160 -18.15 23.99 -21.95
CA SER A 160 -19.12 24.22 -20.90
C SER A 160 -18.46 24.34 -19.53
N ASN A 161 -18.47 25.53 -18.95
CA ASN A 161 -18.06 25.78 -17.56
C ASN A 161 -19.20 25.56 -16.56
N THR A 162 -20.16 24.72 -16.90
CA THR A 162 -21.37 24.54 -16.11
C THR A 162 -21.15 23.55 -14.95
N THR A 163 -21.81 23.78 -13.83
CA THR A 163 -21.87 22.88 -12.69
C THR A 163 -23.31 22.58 -12.29
N ILE A 164 -23.54 21.51 -11.54
CA ILE A 164 -24.90 21.15 -11.13
C ILE A 164 -25.59 22.27 -10.35
N ALA A 165 -24.88 22.94 -9.45
CA ALA A 165 -25.46 23.92 -8.55
C ALA A 165 -25.54 25.34 -9.15
N TRP A 166 -24.90 25.57 -10.27
CA TRP A 166 -24.79 26.92 -10.84
C TRP A 166 -25.20 26.94 -12.30
N ARG A 167 -26.10 27.82 -12.65
CA ARG A 167 -26.57 28.08 -14.00
C ARG A 167 -26.11 29.46 -14.45
N SER A 168 -25.50 29.55 -15.63
CA SER A 168 -25.21 30.84 -16.24
C SER A 168 -26.49 31.48 -16.80
N LYS A 169 -26.74 32.73 -16.46
CA LYS A 169 -27.81 33.55 -17.03
C LYS A 169 -27.35 34.26 -18.30
N GLU A 170 -28.29 34.76 -19.08
CA GLU A 170 -28.03 35.51 -20.29
C GLU A 170 -27.23 36.81 -20.03
N ASP A 171 -27.34 37.37 -18.81
CA ASP A 171 -26.59 38.55 -18.36
C ASP A 171 -25.13 38.21 -17.94
N GLY A 172 -24.67 37.02 -18.14
CA GLY A 172 -23.32 36.53 -17.77
C GLY A 172 -23.12 36.26 -16.27
N LYS A 173 -24.15 36.46 -15.45
CA LYS A 173 -24.08 36.15 -14.02
C LYS A 173 -24.43 34.68 -13.76
N ASN A 174 -23.81 34.13 -12.74
CA ASN A 174 -24.13 32.77 -12.29
C ASN A 174 -25.22 32.79 -11.21
N GLU A 175 -26.25 31.98 -11.39
CA GLU A 175 -27.32 31.78 -10.44
C GLU A 175 -27.14 30.44 -9.71
N PHE A 176 -27.27 30.48 -8.36
CA PHE A 176 -27.28 29.28 -7.53
C PHE A 176 -28.71 28.69 -7.52
N ILE A 177 -28.91 27.54 -8.15
CA ILE A 177 -30.25 26.98 -8.36
C ILE A 177 -30.92 26.43 -7.10
N PHE A 178 -30.15 26.08 -6.06
CA PHE A 178 -30.66 25.58 -4.78
C PHE A 178 -30.83 26.70 -3.75
N TYR A 179 -31.09 27.92 -4.19
CA TYR A 179 -31.27 29.07 -3.33
C TYR A 179 -32.42 28.92 -2.32
N PRO A 180 -33.58 28.30 -2.64
CA PRO A 180 -34.63 28.02 -1.65
C PRO A 180 -34.14 27.21 -0.46
N SER A 181 -33.43 26.10 -0.68
CA SER A 181 -32.85 25.28 0.39
C SER A 181 -31.72 26.00 1.13
N PHE A 182 -31.00 26.90 0.46
CA PHE A 182 -30.05 27.78 1.13
C PHE A 182 -30.75 28.71 2.11
N LEU A 183 -31.89 29.31 1.76
CA LEU A 183 -32.64 30.17 2.66
C LEU A 183 -33.17 29.43 3.89
N GLU A 184 -33.66 28.21 3.71
CA GLU A 184 -34.07 27.34 4.82
C GLU A 184 -32.88 27.09 5.78
N MET A 185 -31.74 26.73 5.25
CA MET A 185 -30.52 26.54 6.04
C MET A 185 -30.08 27.84 6.71
N ALA A 186 -30.04 28.95 5.96
CA ALA A 186 -29.61 30.25 6.48
C ALA A 186 -30.47 30.77 7.62
N SER A 187 -31.77 30.47 7.64
CA SER A 187 -32.65 30.81 8.77
C SER A 187 -32.20 30.12 10.06
N ILE A 188 -31.86 28.81 9.99
CA ILE A 188 -31.35 28.03 11.13
C ILE A 188 -30.02 28.61 11.67
N PHE A 189 -29.12 29.00 10.76
CA PHE A 189 -27.85 29.61 11.16
C PHE A 189 -28.04 30.97 11.82
N LYS A 190 -28.92 31.82 11.28
CA LYS A 190 -29.22 33.14 11.83
C LYS A 190 -29.91 33.08 13.18
N GLU A 191 -30.78 32.10 13.40
CA GLU A 191 -31.42 31.86 14.70
C GLU A 191 -30.39 31.54 15.79
N ARG A 192 -29.38 30.72 15.48
CA ARG A 192 -28.32 30.34 16.43
C ARG A 192 -27.21 31.38 16.55
N HIS A 193 -26.91 32.09 15.47
CA HIS A 193 -25.85 33.09 15.37
C HIS A 193 -26.37 34.37 14.69
N PRO A 194 -27.09 35.24 15.42
CA PRO A 194 -27.68 36.46 14.88
C PRO A 194 -26.65 37.38 14.22
N ASP A 195 -25.39 37.36 14.69
CA ASP A 195 -24.32 38.23 14.23
C ASP A 195 -23.59 37.70 13.00
N ILE A 196 -23.98 36.53 12.45
CA ILE A 196 -23.32 35.97 11.30
C ILE A 196 -23.57 36.81 10.06
N GLN A 197 -22.49 37.41 9.51
CA GLN A 197 -22.59 38.29 8.35
C GLN A 197 -22.66 37.54 7.03
N ARG A 198 -21.99 36.39 6.91
CA ARG A 198 -21.90 35.64 5.68
C ARG A 198 -22.00 34.14 5.90
N ILE A 199 -22.95 33.53 5.21
CA ILE A 199 -23.12 32.07 5.18
C ILE A 199 -22.73 31.59 3.78
N PRO A 200 -21.76 30.66 3.64
CA PRO A 200 -21.37 30.12 2.34
C PRO A 200 -22.47 29.27 1.71
N LEU A 201 -22.75 29.47 0.43
CA LEU A 201 -23.73 28.71 -0.35
C LEU A 201 -23.41 27.21 -0.39
N ASP A 202 -22.12 26.86 -0.38
CA ASP A 202 -21.68 25.44 -0.39
C ASP A 202 -22.11 24.66 0.86
N TRP A 203 -22.47 25.34 1.95
CA TRP A 203 -22.95 24.66 3.17
C TRP A 203 -24.35 24.06 2.98
N THR A 204 -25.12 24.57 2.01
CA THR A 204 -26.41 24.01 1.63
C THR A 204 -26.33 22.52 1.32
N LEU A 205 -25.22 22.07 0.78
CA LEU A 205 -24.99 20.66 0.50
C LEU A 205 -25.06 19.77 1.75
N TYR A 206 -24.50 20.23 2.88
CA TYR A 206 -24.55 19.47 4.14
C TYR A 206 -25.94 19.54 4.78
N TYR A 207 -26.63 20.66 4.61
CA TYR A 207 -28.04 20.77 4.98
C TYR A 207 -28.91 19.78 4.19
N LEU A 208 -28.76 19.71 2.88
CA LEU A 208 -29.49 18.77 2.04
C LEU A 208 -29.18 17.31 2.37
N ARG A 209 -27.92 16.98 2.69
CA ARG A 209 -27.55 15.63 3.12
C ARG A 209 -28.22 15.25 4.43
N SER A 210 -28.36 16.18 5.38
CA SER A 210 -29.10 15.98 6.62
C SER A 210 -30.61 15.90 6.36
N LYS A 211 -31.19 16.83 5.59
CA LYS A 211 -32.61 16.85 5.24
C LYS A 211 -33.05 15.56 4.53
N ALA A 212 -32.20 15.05 3.64
CA ALA A 212 -32.47 13.84 2.84
C ALA A 212 -32.60 12.55 3.66
N LEU A 213 -32.12 12.53 4.89
CA LEU A 213 -32.27 11.40 5.83
C LEU A 213 -33.66 11.31 6.46
N HIS A 214 -34.46 12.41 6.41
CA HIS A 214 -35.72 12.51 7.13
C HIS A 214 -36.87 12.92 6.22
N GLN A 215 -36.62 13.69 5.17
CA GLN A 215 -37.61 14.30 4.29
C GLN A 215 -37.28 14.11 2.81
N ALA A 216 -38.27 14.34 1.99
CA ALA A 216 -38.06 14.42 0.54
C ALA A 216 -37.19 15.63 0.18
N ILE A 217 -36.26 15.44 -0.74
CA ILE A 217 -35.55 16.50 -1.46
C ILE A 217 -35.87 16.40 -2.94
N THR A 218 -35.66 17.45 -3.72
CA THR A 218 -35.92 17.41 -5.17
C THR A 218 -34.96 16.46 -5.89
N LYS A 219 -35.29 16.06 -7.12
CA LYS A 219 -34.42 15.19 -7.95
C LYS A 219 -33.08 15.87 -8.24
N GLU A 220 -33.11 17.16 -8.52
CA GLU A 220 -31.94 17.98 -8.78
C GLU A 220 -31.05 18.10 -7.52
N GLU A 221 -31.64 18.32 -6.36
CA GLU A 221 -30.93 18.35 -5.07
C GLU A 221 -30.30 17.00 -4.76
N LEU A 222 -31.03 15.88 -5.00
CA LEU A 222 -30.49 14.55 -4.83
C LEU A 222 -29.32 14.29 -5.78
N SER A 223 -29.42 14.78 -7.02
CA SER A 223 -28.30 14.68 -7.96
C SER A 223 -27.04 15.39 -7.46
N TRP A 224 -27.18 16.59 -6.87
CA TRP A 224 -26.06 17.33 -6.29
C TRP A 224 -25.49 16.62 -5.06
N VAL A 225 -26.32 16.08 -4.21
CA VAL A 225 -25.90 15.24 -3.08
C VAL A 225 -25.08 14.04 -3.57
N LEU A 226 -25.56 13.30 -4.58
CA LEU A 226 -24.85 12.15 -5.15
C LEU A 226 -23.48 12.54 -5.75
N HIS A 227 -23.41 13.69 -6.44
CA HIS A 227 -22.14 14.23 -6.95
C HIS A 227 -21.15 14.58 -5.84
N SER A 228 -21.63 15.04 -4.68
CA SER A 228 -20.78 15.30 -3.54
C SER A 228 -20.06 14.05 -3.03
N PHE A 229 -20.71 12.90 -3.08
CA PHE A 229 -20.10 11.61 -2.75
C PHE A 229 -19.07 11.17 -3.80
N ASN A 230 -19.18 11.58 -5.07
CA ASN A 230 -18.10 11.36 -6.04
C ASN A 230 -16.86 12.22 -5.72
N GLN A 231 -17.04 13.46 -5.25
CA GLN A 231 -15.95 14.36 -4.89
C GLN A 231 -15.26 13.97 -3.58
N LYS A 232 -16.06 13.69 -2.53
CA LYS A 232 -15.57 13.36 -1.18
C LYS A 232 -16.05 11.97 -0.78
N ARG A 233 -15.20 10.97 -0.97
CA ARG A 233 -15.50 9.55 -0.73
C ARG A 233 -14.97 9.01 0.58
N GLY A 234 -14.35 9.84 1.38
CA GLY A 234 -13.56 9.38 2.52
C GLY A 234 -12.25 8.67 2.11
N TYR A 235 -11.35 8.50 3.04
CA TYR A 235 -10.16 7.71 2.79
C TYR A 235 -10.53 6.22 2.75
N TYR A 236 -9.78 5.46 1.98
CA TYR A 236 -9.89 4.02 1.93
C TYR A 236 -8.60 3.42 2.48
N GLN A 237 -8.67 2.83 3.64
CA GLN A 237 -7.68 1.84 4.01
C GLN A 237 -8.11 0.54 3.33
N PRO A 238 -7.28 -0.02 2.40
CA PRO A 238 -7.45 -1.41 2.08
C PRO A 238 -7.46 -2.11 3.45
N ARG A 239 -8.43 -2.98 3.69
CA ARG A 239 -8.30 -3.96 4.76
C ARG A 239 -6.95 -4.61 4.48
N LYS A 240 -5.90 -4.13 5.10
CA LYS A 240 -4.82 -4.99 5.48
C LYS A 240 -5.60 -6.06 6.24
N ASP A 241 -5.56 -7.30 5.76
CA ASP A 241 -5.80 -8.42 6.64
C ASP A 241 -5.14 -7.97 7.91
N ILE A 242 -5.93 -7.69 8.94
CA ILE A 242 -5.53 -6.96 10.13
C ILE A 242 -4.17 -7.53 10.47
N THR A 243 -3.11 -6.78 10.19
CA THR A 243 -1.77 -7.31 10.33
C THR A 243 -1.71 -7.76 11.76
N GLU A 244 -1.09 -8.89 12.04
CA GLU A 244 -1.01 -9.43 13.41
C GLU A 244 -0.58 -8.37 14.41
N LYS A 245 0.14 -7.34 13.95
CA LYS A 245 0.51 -6.14 14.70
C LYS A 245 -0.67 -5.23 15.11
N GLU A 246 -1.72 -5.13 14.30
CA GLU A 246 -2.93 -4.35 14.68
C GLU A 246 -3.86 -5.13 15.59
N LYS A 247 -3.82 -6.47 15.53
CA LYS A 247 -4.51 -7.34 16.50
C LYS A 247 -3.82 -7.38 17.87
N THR A 248 -2.55 -6.97 17.96
CA THR A 248 -1.80 -6.95 19.21
C THR A 248 -1.88 -5.62 19.95
N LYS A 249 -2.58 -4.64 19.42
CA LYS A 249 -2.69 -3.30 20.02
C LYS A 249 -4.10 -2.75 19.89
N LYS A 250 -4.66 -2.28 21.00
CA LYS A 250 -5.89 -1.48 21.05
C LYS A 250 -5.50 -0.03 21.25
N ILE A 251 -5.93 0.86 20.37
CA ILE A 251 -5.66 2.29 20.48
C ILE A 251 -6.95 2.98 20.87
N GLU A 252 -6.93 3.68 22.00
CA GLU A 252 -8.06 4.43 22.54
C GLU A 252 -7.67 5.90 22.69
N TYR A 253 -8.63 6.76 22.44
CA TYR A 253 -8.52 8.18 22.66
C TYR A 253 -9.34 8.56 23.88
N ILE A 254 -8.70 9.15 24.88
CA ILE A 254 -9.34 9.61 26.09
C ILE A 254 -9.26 11.14 26.11
N LYS A 255 -10.41 11.77 26.27
CA LYS A 255 -10.56 13.19 26.50
C LYS A 255 -11.37 13.34 27.77
N ASP A 256 -10.72 13.82 28.84
CA ASP A 256 -11.35 13.94 30.13
C ASP A 256 -10.68 15.02 31.00
N ILE A 257 -11.27 15.34 32.12
CA ILE A 257 -10.75 16.30 33.11
C ILE A 257 -9.69 15.58 33.95
N VAL A 258 -8.56 16.22 34.18
CA VAL A 258 -7.52 15.72 35.08
C VAL A 258 -7.97 15.96 36.54
N ARG A 259 -8.20 14.88 37.27
CA ARG A 259 -8.63 14.88 38.65
C ARG A 259 -7.48 15.18 39.62
N SER A 260 -6.37 14.49 39.46
CA SER A 260 -5.18 14.67 40.31
C SER A 260 -3.90 14.41 39.55
N VAL A 261 -2.80 15.04 40.01
CA VAL A 261 -1.45 14.82 39.55
C VAL A 261 -0.54 14.65 40.77
N GLU A 262 0.09 13.50 40.87
CA GLU A 262 0.97 13.12 41.98
C GLU A 262 2.42 13.00 41.46
N ASP A 263 3.40 13.57 42.18
CA ASP A 263 4.81 13.35 41.87
C ASP A 263 5.17 11.93 42.34
N THR A 264 5.66 11.10 41.44
CA THR A 264 6.05 9.72 41.79
C THR A 264 7.38 9.62 42.52
N GLY A 265 8.15 10.72 42.62
CA GLY A 265 9.49 10.72 43.14
C GLY A 265 10.54 10.05 42.24
N GLU A 266 10.11 9.42 41.14
CA GLU A 266 10.98 8.71 40.21
C GLU A 266 11.35 9.57 39.01
N LYS A 267 12.49 9.25 38.39
CA LYS A 267 12.91 9.88 37.13
C LYS A 267 12.82 8.86 35.99
N THR A 268 11.98 9.14 35.02
CA THR A 268 11.90 8.35 33.77
C THR A 268 12.68 9.08 32.67
N LYS A 269 13.70 8.43 32.12
CA LYS A 269 14.61 9.03 31.09
C LYS A 269 15.18 10.39 31.51
N GLY A 270 15.58 10.53 32.80
CA GLY A 270 16.16 11.74 33.34
C GLY A 270 15.18 12.89 33.66
N LYS A 271 13.88 12.73 33.39
CA LYS A 271 12.82 13.69 33.70
C LYS A 271 11.96 13.22 34.87
N LYS A 272 11.46 14.15 35.70
CA LYS A 272 10.50 13.83 36.76
C LYS A 272 9.25 13.15 36.15
N ALA A 273 8.77 12.13 36.84
CA ALA A 273 7.57 11.39 36.46
C ALA A 273 6.40 11.78 37.36
N TYR A 274 5.26 12.09 36.76
CA TYR A 274 4.03 12.47 37.43
C TYR A 274 2.93 11.46 37.11
N LYS A 275 2.25 10.94 38.12
CA LYS A 275 1.09 10.09 37.98
C LYS A 275 -0.15 10.96 37.82
N VAL A 276 -0.71 10.96 36.62
CA VAL A 276 -1.90 11.73 36.26
C VAL A 276 -3.13 10.82 36.33
N THR A 277 -4.18 11.26 37.01
CA THR A 277 -5.45 10.56 37.14
C THR A 277 -6.58 11.40 36.54
N PHE A 278 -7.36 10.81 35.65
CA PHE A 278 -8.55 11.42 35.05
C PHE A 278 -9.82 11.14 35.87
N ASP A 279 -10.91 11.91 35.66
CA ASP A 279 -12.19 11.72 36.34
C ASP A 279 -12.82 10.35 36.04
N ASN A 280 -12.59 9.78 34.84
CA ASN A 280 -13.03 8.42 34.50
C ASN A 280 -12.19 7.31 35.17
N GLY A 281 -11.25 7.66 36.06
CA GLY A 281 -10.39 6.73 36.78
C GLY A 281 -9.17 6.23 35.99
N PHE A 282 -8.98 6.64 34.73
CA PHE A 282 -7.80 6.29 33.96
C PHE A 282 -6.55 6.98 34.52
N LYS A 283 -5.46 6.21 34.65
CA LYS A 283 -4.19 6.69 35.21
C LYS A 283 -3.07 6.48 34.19
N PHE A 284 -2.14 7.44 34.14
CA PHE A 284 -0.94 7.30 33.33
C PHE A 284 0.23 8.10 33.92
N ILE A 285 1.46 7.78 33.47
CA ILE A 285 2.66 8.50 33.89
C ILE A 285 3.05 9.49 32.80
N SER A 286 3.16 10.76 33.17
CA SER A 286 3.65 11.84 32.30
C SER A 286 5.04 12.29 32.74
N THR A 287 5.89 12.63 31.78
CA THR A 287 7.21 13.23 32.03
C THR A 287 7.26 14.71 31.65
N GLU A 288 6.09 15.32 31.43
CA GLU A 288 5.97 16.74 31.11
C GLU A 288 6.08 17.59 32.39
N ALA A 289 6.93 18.61 32.39
CA ALA A 289 7.17 19.47 33.56
C ALA A 289 5.88 20.26 33.96
N GLU A 290 4.99 20.51 33.01
CA GLU A 290 3.73 21.22 33.20
C GLU A 290 2.59 20.33 33.76
N ALA A 291 2.83 19.05 33.96
CA ALA A 291 1.79 18.10 34.38
C ALA A 291 1.04 18.55 35.68
N PRO A 292 1.71 19.11 36.71
CA PRO A 292 1.01 19.60 37.90
C PRO A 292 -0.02 20.70 37.64
N LEU A 293 0.13 21.47 36.55
CA LEU A 293 -0.80 22.54 36.14
C LEU A 293 -2.06 22.02 35.42
N TRP A 294 -2.19 20.72 35.24
CA TRP A 294 -3.28 20.11 34.49
C TRP A 294 -4.53 19.82 35.35
N VAL A 295 -4.43 19.84 36.66
CA VAL A 295 -5.56 19.56 37.55
C VAL A 295 -6.72 20.50 37.23
N GLY A 296 -7.93 19.94 37.08
CA GLY A 296 -9.14 20.64 36.68
C GLY A 296 -9.23 21.00 35.19
N ARG A 297 -8.22 20.70 34.38
CA ARG A 297 -8.21 20.99 32.95
C ARG A 297 -8.53 19.73 32.14
N THR A 298 -9.27 19.90 31.06
CA THR A 298 -9.50 18.82 30.09
C THR A 298 -8.21 18.53 29.33
N ARG A 299 -7.77 17.28 29.36
CA ARG A 299 -6.62 16.79 28.59
C ARG A 299 -7.02 15.63 27.69
N GLU A 300 -6.27 15.49 26.64
CA GLU A 300 -6.47 14.46 25.63
C GLU A 300 -5.23 13.60 25.54
N VAL A 301 -5.41 12.28 25.57
CA VAL A 301 -4.30 11.32 25.45
C VAL A 301 -4.68 10.16 24.52
N ILE A 302 -3.67 9.62 23.85
CA ILE A 302 -3.78 8.38 23.07
C ILE A 302 -3.21 7.25 23.91
N VAL A 303 -4.05 6.30 24.25
CA VAL A 303 -3.66 5.09 24.98
C VAL A 303 -3.53 3.93 24.01
N THR A 304 -2.35 3.31 23.96
CA THR A 304 -2.11 2.11 23.17
C THR A 304 -1.94 0.94 24.14
N THR A 305 -2.94 0.08 24.24
CA THR A 305 -2.90 -1.15 25.06
C THR A 305 -2.36 -2.30 24.23
N SER A 306 -1.36 -3.00 24.73
CA SER A 306 -0.85 -4.23 24.11
C SER A 306 -1.82 -5.38 24.39
N LEU A 307 -2.21 -6.14 23.35
CA LEU A 307 -3.09 -7.29 23.46
C LEU A 307 -2.31 -8.59 23.26
N ASP A 308 -2.77 -9.65 23.88
CA ASP A 308 -2.27 -11.01 23.65
C ASP A 308 -2.89 -11.65 22.39
N ALA A 309 -2.59 -12.91 22.14
CA ALA A 309 -3.12 -13.65 20.99
C ALA A 309 -4.63 -13.90 21.05
N THR A 310 -5.25 -13.78 22.24
CA THR A 310 -6.70 -13.94 22.44
C THR A 310 -7.44 -12.61 22.31
N GLY A 311 -6.72 -11.47 22.26
CA GLY A 311 -7.29 -10.13 22.24
C GLY A 311 -7.49 -9.51 23.63
N ALA A 312 -7.05 -10.18 24.70
CA ALA A 312 -7.07 -9.65 26.06
C ALA A 312 -5.84 -8.73 26.30
N PRO A 313 -5.95 -7.72 27.18
CA PRO A 313 -4.82 -6.88 27.55
C PRO A 313 -3.66 -7.68 28.12
N LYS A 314 -2.47 -7.48 27.57
CA LYS A 314 -1.23 -8.06 28.13
C LYS A 314 -0.93 -7.42 29.47
N ARG A 315 -0.47 -8.25 30.42
CA ARG A 315 0.00 -7.79 31.74
C ARG A 315 1.51 -8.01 31.81
N ASP A 316 2.19 -7.15 32.57
CA ASP A 316 3.59 -7.31 32.90
C ASP A 316 3.80 -8.32 34.03
N LYS A 317 5.04 -8.42 34.55
CA LYS A 317 5.38 -9.36 35.63
C LYS A 317 4.72 -8.99 36.99
N GLU A 318 4.29 -7.75 37.12
CA GLU A 318 3.67 -7.17 38.32
C GLU A 318 2.13 -7.22 38.24
N GLY A 319 1.59 -7.68 37.12
CA GLY A 319 0.14 -7.84 36.88
C GLY A 319 -0.52 -6.62 36.24
N ASP A 320 0.23 -5.56 35.96
CA ASP A 320 -0.29 -4.34 35.35
C ASP A 320 -0.47 -4.45 33.84
N ILE A 321 -1.47 -3.77 33.31
CA ILE A 321 -1.74 -3.77 31.86
C ILE A 321 -0.64 -2.98 31.14
N ILE A 322 -0.01 -3.61 30.16
CA ILE A 322 1.03 -2.97 29.33
C ILE A 322 0.39 -1.93 28.42
N GLN A 323 0.54 -0.67 28.78
CA GLN A 323 0.01 0.47 28.04
C GLN A 323 1.11 1.48 27.69
N SER A 324 0.97 2.12 26.53
CA SER A 324 1.76 3.27 26.14
C SER A 324 0.85 4.47 25.97
N VAL A 325 1.13 5.55 26.66
CA VAL A 325 0.35 6.79 26.60
C VAL A 325 1.19 7.86 25.92
N LYS A 326 0.57 8.56 24.96
CA LYS A 326 1.19 9.69 24.26
C LYS A 326 0.27 10.89 24.30
N ALA A 327 0.84 12.07 24.54
CA ALA A 327 0.15 13.32 24.29
C ALA A 327 -0.11 13.46 22.76
N PRO A 328 -1.29 13.94 22.35
CA PRO A 328 -1.58 14.14 20.95
C PRO A 328 -0.80 15.32 20.39
N GLU A 329 -0.01 15.10 19.36
CA GLU A 329 0.52 16.18 18.54
C GLU A 329 -0.58 16.66 17.58
N GLU A 330 -0.77 18.00 17.46
CA GLU A 330 -1.79 18.58 16.56
C GLU A 330 -1.67 18.14 15.11
N LYS A 331 -0.49 17.70 14.69
CA LYS A 331 -0.20 17.21 13.33
C LYS A 331 -0.42 15.71 13.15
N ASP A 332 -0.71 14.95 14.22
CA ASP A 332 -0.88 13.50 14.11
C ASP A 332 -2.17 13.16 13.36
N TRP A 333 -2.00 12.65 12.13
CA TRP A 333 -3.10 12.22 11.27
C TRP A 333 -3.94 11.10 11.90
N THR A 334 -3.30 10.18 12.62
CA THR A 334 -3.95 9.04 13.29
C THR A 334 -4.89 9.53 14.38
N LEU A 335 -4.47 10.54 15.13
CA LEU A 335 -5.28 11.15 16.18
C LEU A 335 -6.53 11.83 15.60
N LYS A 336 -6.35 12.66 14.57
CA LYS A 336 -7.46 13.35 13.91
C LYS A 336 -8.50 12.37 13.38
N LYS A 337 -8.03 11.26 12.83
CA LYS A 337 -8.85 10.16 12.36
C LYS A 337 -9.66 9.56 13.50
N ILE A 338 -9.00 9.12 14.58
CA ILE A 338 -9.65 8.46 15.72
C ILE A 338 -10.65 9.40 16.40
N ARG A 339 -10.31 10.68 16.55
CA ARG A 339 -11.24 11.70 17.09
C ARG A 339 -12.52 11.78 16.29
N THR A 340 -12.39 11.96 14.99
CA THR A 340 -13.53 12.14 14.09
C THR A 340 -14.39 10.88 14.05
N GLU A 341 -13.76 9.70 13.93
CA GLU A 341 -14.46 8.42 13.91
C GLU A 341 -15.18 8.15 15.24
N ASN A 342 -14.53 8.35 16.38
CA ASN A 342 -15.15 8.17 17.69
C ASN A 342 -16.30 9.15 17.93
N HIS A 343 -16.19 10.39 17.44
CA HIS A 343 -17.27 11.36 17.57
C HIS A 343 -18.49 10.93 16.74
N ILE A 344 -18.29 10.54 15.49
CA ILE A 344 -19.37 10.05 14.61
C ILE A 344 -19.99 8.77 15.18
N ASP A 345 -19.19 7.81 15.63
CA ASP A 345 -19.69 6.55 16.23
C ASP A 345 -20.48 6.78 17.53
N LYS A 346 -20.04 7.70 18.38
CA LYS A 346 -20.74 8.04 19.64
C LYS A 346 -22.03 8.84 19.42
N SER A 347 -22.00 9.80 18.51
CA SER A 347 -23.16 10.66 18.21
C SER A 347 -24.20 9.96 17.34
N LYS A 348 -23.84 8.83 16.69
CA LYS A 348 -24.65 8.12 15.68
C LYS A 348 -25.09 9.00 14.50
N LEU A 349 -24.45 10.14 14.33
CA LEU A 349 -24.69 11.06 13.21
C LEU A 349 -24.08 10.50 11.91
N THR A 350 -24.69 10.87 10.80
CA THR A 350 -24.05 10.69 9.50
C THR A 350 -22.95 11.74 9.30
N VAL A 351 -22.11 11.57 8.26
CA VAL A 351 -21.06 12.54 7.96
C VAL A 351 -21.63 13.92 7.63
N GLY A 352 -22.74 13.97 6.88
CA GLY A 352 -23.42 15.23 6.55
C GLY A 352 -23.94 15.95 7.77
N GLU A 353 -24.64 15.24 8.65
CA GLU A 353 -25.15 15.77 9.92
C GLU A 353 -24.03 16.23 10.85
N TYR A 354 -22.97 15.43 10.99
CA TYR A 354 -21.79 15.78 11.79
C TYR A 354 -21.14 17.08 11.31
N ILE A 355 -20.98 17.25 9.99
CA ILE A 355 -20.40 18.48 9.44
C ILE A 355 -21.35 19.65 9.65
N LEU A 356 -22.64 19.48 9.38
CA LEU A 356 -23.64 20.53 9.59
C LEU A 356 -23.69 20.98 11.04
N GLN A 357 -23.72 20.03 11.99
CA GLN A 357 -23.72 20.34 13.42
C GLN A 357 -22.44 21.06 13.83
N THR A 358 -21.27 20.62 13.36
CA THR A 358 -20.00 21.30 13.62
C THR A 358 -20.00 22.74 13.13
N LEU A 359 -20.59 22.99 11.97
CA LEU A 359 -20.73 24.35 11.42
C LEU A 359 -21.74 25.20 12.20
N LEU A 360 -22.84 24.59 12.65
CA LEU A 360 -23.83 25.25 13.49
C LEU A 360 -23.29 25.59 14.90
N GLU A 361 -22.35 24.80 15.40
CA GLU A 361 -21.69 25.10 16.69
C GLU A 361 -20.56 26.14 16.52
N LYS A 362 -19.81 26.05 15.44
CA LYS A 362 -18.63 26.89 15.16
C LYS A 362 -18.58 27.29 13.68
N PRO A 363 -19.24 28.37 13.26
CA PRO A 363 -19.32 28.79 11.86
C PRO A 363 -17.96 29.09 11.21
N ASP A 364 -16.95 29.46 12.01
CA ASP A 364 -15.59 29.71 11.52
C ASP A 364 -14.79 28.45 11.21
N THR A 365 -15.38 27.29 11.38
CA THR A 365 -14.69 26.01 11.14
C THR A 365 -14.43 25.81 9.66
N LYS A 366 -13.16 25.61 9.30
CA LYS A 366 -12.76 25.32 7.92
C LYS A 366 -13.08 23.86 7.54
N ILE A 367 -14.07 23.65 6.68
CA ILE A 367 -14.46 22.33 6.17
C ILE A 367 -13.31 21.68 5.34
N LYS A 368 -12.50 22.49 4.66
CA LYS A 368 -11.31 22.06 3.90
C LYS A 368 -10.05 22.04 4.76
N GLY A 369 -10.16 21.81 6.03
CA GLY A 369 -9.03 21.77 6.94
C GLY A 369 -8.73 20.35 7.43
N ALA A 370 -7.67 20.25 8.22
CA ALA A 370 -7.19 18.99 8.80
C ALA A 370 -8.20 18.32 9.76
N HIS A 371 -9.25 19.01 10.19
CA HIS A 371 -10.20 18.52 11.19
C HIS A 371 -11.37 17.72 10.59
N VAL A 372 -11.80 18.02 9.37
CA VAL A 372 -13.00 17.40 8.76
C VAL A 372 -12.68 16.48 7.57
N SER A 373 -11.44 16.43 7.14
CA SER A 373 -11.04 15.71 5.91
C SER A 373 -10.68 14.23 6.12
N THR A 374 -10.58 13.76 7.36
CA THR A 374 -10.04 12.43 7.71
C THR A 374 -11.13 11.46 8.16
N ILE A 375 -12.18 11.32 7.36
CA ILE A 375 -13.31 10.43 7.67
C ILE A 375 -13.18 9.16 6.81
N ASP A 376 -13.34 7.98 7.43
CA ASP A 376 -13.29 6.70 6.73
C ASP A 376 -14.46 6.58 5.75
N ARG A 377 -14.21 5.91 4.65
CA ARG A 377 -15.18 5.66 3.59
C ARG A 377 -16.42 4.90 4.06
N ARG A 378 -16.31 4.05 5.08
CA ARG A 378 -17.43 3.30 5.64
C ARG A 378 -18.58 4.23 6.10
N PHE A 379 -18.23 5.38 6.68
CA PHE A 379 -19.24 6.36 7.13
C PHE A 379 -19.96 7.02 5.95
N TYR A 380 -19.25 7.32 4.87
CA TYR A 380 -19.88 7.84 3.65
C TYR A 380 -20.77 6.80 2.97
N ILE A 381 -20.37 5.52 2.98
CA ILE A 381 -21.20 4.43 2.47
C ILE A 381 -22.45 4.24 3.34
N HIS A 382 -22.30 4.32 4.66
CA HIS A 382 -23.44 4.23 5.58
C HIS A 382 -24.43 5.36 5.31
N GLU A 383 -23.97 6.60 5.22
CA GLU A 383 -24.82 7.78 4.97
C GLU A 383 -25.57 7.70 3.63
N ILE A 384 -24.88 7.39 2.53
CA ILE A 384 -25.54 7.31 1.22
C ILE A 384 -26.59 6.20 1.17
N ASN A 385 -26.35 5.06 1.84
CA ASN A 385 -27.35 4.00 1.96
C ASN A 385 -28.58 4.49 2.74
N ALA A 386 -28.38 5.23 3.83
CA ALA A 386 -29.47 5.80 4.62
C ALA A 386 -30.27 6.82 3.81
N ILE A 387 -29.60 7.74 3.11
CA ILE A 387 -30.24 8.73 2.24
C ILE A 387 -31.08 8.02 1.16
N LEU A 388 -30.49 7.13 0.38
CA LEU A 388 -31.22 6.47 -0.72
C LEU A 388 -32.39 5.65 -0.23
N LYS A 389 -32.25 4.96 0.93
CA LYS A 389 -33.37 4.20 1.53
C LYS A 389 -34.56 5.10 1.88
N VAL A 390 -34.33 6.35 2.29
CA VAL A 390 -35.40 7.32 2.55
C VAL A 390 -35.94 7.89 1.25
N GLN A 391 -35.06 8.29 0.32
CA GLN A 391 -35.44 8.92 -0.93
C GLN A 391 -36.16 7.97 -1.91
N GLU A 392 -35.91 6.65 -1.81
CA GLU A 392 -36.67 5.61 -2.56
C GLU A 392 -38.18 5.66 -2.25
N LYS A 393 -38.59 6.17 -1.10
CA LYS A 393 -40.02 6.32 -0.75
C LYS A 393 -40.69 7.43 -1.55
N TYR A 394 -39.94 8.46 -1.93
CA TYR A 394 -40.44 9.67 -2.58
C TYR A 394 -40.19 9.68 -4.09
N HIS A 395 -39.15 9.00 -4.57
CA HIS A 395 -38.76 8.97 -5.97
C HIS A 395 -38.97 7.55 -6.53
N LYS A 396 -40.04 7.37 -7.31
CA LYS A 396 -40.40 6.08 -7.94
C LYS A 396 -39.33 5.56 -8.89
N GLU A 397 -38.56 6.44 -9.50
CA GLU A 397 -37.47 6.14 -10.44
C GLU A 397 -36.36 5.33 -9.79
N LEU A 398 -36.13 5.45 -8.49
CA LEU A 398 -35.14 4.65 -7.75
C LEU A 398 -35.57 3.18 -7.59
N ARG A 399 -36.86 2.86 -7.81
CA ARG A 399 -37.42 1.51 -7.72
C ARG A 399 -37.84 0.94 -9.07
N ASP A 400 -37.75 1.74 -10.14
CA ASP A 400 -38.18 1.37 -11.49
C ASP A 400 -37.18 0.42 -12.13
N LYS A 401 -37.63 -0.82 -12.40
CA LYS A 401 -36.82 -1.86 -13.05
C LYS A 401 -36.52 -1.55 -14.52
N SER A 402 -37.47 -0.92 -15.24
CA SER A 402 -37.26 -0.55 -16.63
C SER A 402 -36.17 0.52 -16.76
N LEU A 403 -36.17 1.53 -15.89
CA LEU A 403 -35.09 2.52 -15.82
C LEU A 403 -33.77 1.88 -15.41
N TYR A 404 -33.79 0.91 -14.49
CA TYR A 404 -32.60 0.17 -14.11
C TYR A 404 -31.96 -0.56 -15.29
N GLU A 405 -32.77 -1.27 -16.07
CA GLU A 405 -32.33 -1.98 -17.28
C GLU A 405 -31.76 -1.01 -18.32
N GLN A 406 -32.42 0.12 -18.57
CA GLN A 406 -31.92 1.18 -19.46
C GLN A 406 -30.55 1.72 -18.99
N CYS A 407 -30.41 1.99 -17.70
CA CYS A 407 -29.15 2.45 -17.10
C CYS A 407 -28.03 1.41 -17.26
N THR A 408 -28.30 0.14 -16.98
CA THR A 408 -27.30 -0.93 -17.09
C THR A 408 -26.93 -1.20 -18.55
N GLN A 409 -27.90 -1.15 -19.47
CA GLN A 409 -27.65 -1.25 -20.89
C GLN A 409 -26.76 -0.08 -21.39
N ALA A 410 -27.06 1.14 -21.00
CA ALA A 410 -26.25 2.30 -21.34
C ALA A 410 -24.81 2.21 -20.80
N LEU A 411 -24.63 1.74 -19.57
CA LEU A 411 -23.31 1.59 -18.94
C LEU A 411 -22.48 0.44 -19.53
N TYR A 412 -23.12 -0.63 -19.97
CA TYR A 412 -22.50 -1.90 -20.37
C TYR A 412 -23.00 -2.44 -21.71
N THR A 413 -23.08 -1.59 -22.72
CA THR A 413 -23.65 -1.91 -24.05
C THR A 413 -23.07 -3.21 -24.63
N GLN A 414 -21.74 -3.43 -24.52
CA GLN A 414 -21.05 -4.60 -25.09
C GLN A 414 -20.64 -5.63 -24.03
N ASN A 415 -21.06 -5.49 -22.78
CA ASN A 415 -20.63 -6.37 -21.69
C ASN A 415 -21.83 -7.05 -21.02
N GLU A 416 -22.36 -8.04 -21.72
CA GLU A 416 -23.50 -8.83 -21.25
C GLU A 416 -23.20 -9.58 -19.95
N VAL A 417 -22.01 -10.15 -19.83
CA VAL A 417 -21.60 -10.85 -18.60
C VAL A 417 -21.72 -9.93 -17.38
N ARG A 418 -21.31 -8.67 -17.51
CA ARG A 418 -21.45 -7.71 -16.41
C ARG A 418 -22.92 -7.38 -16.14
N ARG A 419 -23.75 -7.19 -17.17
CA ARG A 419 -25.18 -6.94 -16.99
C ARG A 419 -25.85 -8.08 -16.23
N ASN A 420 -25.55 -9.33 -16.58
CA ASN A 420 -26.11 -10.50 -15.90
C ASN A 420 -25.68 -10.59 -14.43
N ILE A 421 -24.41 -10.24 -14.12
CA ILE A 421 -23.93 -10.23 -12.73
C ILE A 421 -24.67 -9.19 -11.87
N ILE A 422 -24.98 -8.03 -12.43
CA ILE A 422 -25.63 -6.93 -11.69
C ILE A 422 -27.16 -6.93 -11.84
N ALA A 423 -27.73 -7.78 -12.67
CA ALA A 423 -29.18 -7.86 -12.90
C ALA A 423 -30.04 -7.97 -11.60
N PRO A 424 -29.61 -8.70 -10.55
CA PRO A 424 -30.35 -8.76 -9.29
C PRO A 424 -30.21 -7.53 -8.37
N TRP A 425 -29.44 -6.52 -8.78
CA TRP A 425 -29.20 -5.34 -7.95
C TRP A 425 -30.32 -4.32 -8.07
N SER A 426 -30.45 -3.45 -7.07
CA SER A 426 -31.30 -2.26 -7.10
C SER A 426 -30.59 -1.08 -7.77
N MET A 427 -31.33 -0.01 -8.09
CA MET A 427 -30.75 1.24 -8.56
C MET A 427 -29.78 1.84 -7.51
N SER A 428 -30.12 1.74 -6.25
CA SER A 428 -29.25 2.18 -5.13
C SER A 428 -27.94 1.36 -5.10
N ASP A 429 -28.00 0.06 -5.32
CA ASP A 429 -26.79 -0.78 -5.43
C ASP A 429 -25.92 -0.39 -6.62
N LEU A 430 -26.52 -0.10 -7.77
CA LEU A 430 -25.81 0.37 -8.96
C LEU A 430 -25.08 1.68 -8.67
N LEU A 431 -25.77 2.66 -8.09
CA LEU A 431 -25.19 3.96 -7.75
C LEU A 431 -24.06 3.83 -6.72
N ILE A 432 -24.25 3.03 -5.67
CA ILE A 432 -23.30 2.91 -4.59
C ILE A 432 -22.14 1.99 -4.95
N LYS A 433 -22.43 0.71 -5.30
CA LYS A 433 -21.41 -0.35 -5.42
C LYS A 433 -20.69 -0.31 -6.76
N ASP A 434 -21.38 0.09 -7.83
CA ASP A 434 -20.83 0.04 -9.19
C ASP A 434 -20.30 1.40 -9.70
N ILE A 435 -20.81 2.51 -9.16
CA ILE A 435 -20.39 3.86 -9.57
C ILE A 435 -19.60 4.56 -8.48
N LEU A 436 -20.25 5.02 -7.40
CA LEU A 436 -19.65 5.94 -6.43
C LEU A 436 -18.51 5.30 -5.63
N PHE A 437 -18.71 4.09 -5.14
CA PHE A 437 -17.75 3.38 -4.30
C PHE A 437 -17.15 2.15 -4.98
N TYR A 438 -17.29 2.06 -6.30
CA TYR A 438 -16.69 0.96 -7.05
C TYR A 438 -15.20 0.82 -6.75
N HIS A 439 -14.83 -0.39 -6.39
CA HIS A 439 -13.45 -0.82 -6.20
C HIS A 439 -13.11 -1.85 -7.25
N ARG A 440 -12.18 -1.50 -8.13
CA ARG A 440 -11.65 -2.49 -9.06
C ARG A 440 -10.98 -3.61 -8.26
N PRO A 441 -11.42 -4.86 -8.37
CA PRO A 441 -10.74 -5.96 -7.72
C PRO A 441 -9.29 -6.02 -8.20
N LEU A 442 -8.38 -6.34 -7.29
CA LEU A 442 -6.99 -6.57 -7.65
C LEU A 442 -6.96 -7.77 -8.60
N LYS A 443 -6.59 -7.53 -9.85
CA LYS A 443 -6.35 -8.61 -10.79
C LYS A 443 -5.05 -9.31 -10.40
N SER A 444 -5.05 -10.63 -10.49
CA SER A 444 -3.82 -11.40 -10.40
C SER A 444 -2.81 -10.85 -11.42
N LYS A 445 -1.58 -10.65 -10.97
CA LYS A 445 -0.47 -10.26 -11.85
C LYS A 445 0.15 -11.46 -12.56
N LYS A 446 -0.39 -12.66 -12.35
CA LYS A 446 0.10 -13.90 -12.94
C LYS A 446 0.22 -13.82 -14.47
N SER A 447 -0.73 -13.16 -15.14
CA SER A 447 -0.70 -12.92 -16.58
C SER A 447 0.38 -11.92 -17.05
N GLN A 448 0.99 -11.17 -16.13
CA GLN A 448 2.09 -10.23 -16.44
C GLN A 448 3.46 -10.87 -16.31
N ILE A 449 3.52 -12.09 -15.78
CA ILE A 449 4.76 -12.87 -15.71
C ILE A 449 4.92 -13.52 -17.09
N SER A 450 5.91 -13.05 -17.84
CA SER A 450 6.27 -13.62 -19.13
C SER A 450 6.88 -15.01 -18.96
N GLU A 451 6.67 -15.84 -19.95
CA GLU A 451 7.32 -17.14 -20.04
C GLU A 451 8.75 -16.98 -20.57
N CYS A 452 9.66 -17.86 -20.16
CA CYS A 452 10.99 -17.88 -20.70
C CYS A 452 10.92 -18.25 -22.20
N PRO A 453 11.52 -17.47 -23.10
CA PRO A 453 11.50 -17.78 -24.53
C PRO A 453 12.43 -18.95 -24.90
N PHE A 454 13.27 -19.42 -23.97
CA PHE A 454 14.28 -20.44 -24.21
C PHE A 454 14.02 -21.74 -23.47
N GLU A 455 13.35 -21.71 -22.35
CA GLU A 455 13.11 -22.89 -21.51
C GLU A 455 11.62 -23.25 -21.49
N PHE A 456 11.33 -24.50 -21.79
CA PHE A 456 9.97 -25.02 -21.92
C PHE A 456 9.84 -26.35 -21.19
N HIS A 457 8.62 -26.68 -20.80
CA HIS A 457 8.24 -28.04 -20.46
C HIS A 457 7.08 -28.48 -21.37
N ASN A 458 7.12 -29.74 -21.74
CA ASN A 458 6.03 -30.36 -22.49
C ASN A 458 5.11 -31.06 -21.50
N TYR A 459 3.81 -30.91 -21.68
CA TYR A 459 2.81 -31.64 -20.89
C TYR A 459 1.68 -32.11 -21.80
N THR A 460 1.06 -33.22 -21.42
CA THR A 460 -0.10 -33.76 -22.13
C THR A 460 -1.35 -33.35 -21.35
N ASP A 461 -2.32 -32.80 -22.02
CA ASP A 461 -3.61 -32.44 -21.44
C ASP A 461 -4.48 -33.69 -21.16
N LYS A 462 -5.64 -33.48 -20.55
CA LYS A 462 -6.59 -34.55 -20.24
C LYS A 462 -7.17 -35.26 -21.49
N ASN A 463 -7.04 -34.64 -22.66
CA ASN A 463 -7.51 -35.13 -23.94
C ASN A 463 -6.43 -35.85 -24.73
N GLY A 464 -5.21 -36.01 -24.15
CA GLY A 464 -4.08 -36.65 -24.81
C GLY A 464 -3.30 -35.73 -25.75
N ALA A 465 -3.64 -34.46 -25.86
CA ALA A 465 -2.91 -33.51 -26.71
C ALA A 465 -1.63 -33.01 -26.01
N SER A 466 -0.52 -33.04 -26.72
CA SER A 466 0.78 -32.54 -26.22
C SER A 466 0.86 -31.03 -26.39
N HIS A 467 1.20 -30.34 -25.29
CA HIS A 467 1.36 -28.90 -25.25
C HIS A 467 2.75 -28.52 -24.78
N ARG A 468 3.28 -27.42 -25.32
CA ARG A 468 4.54 -26.82 -24.91
C ARG A 468 4.27 -25.54 -24.17
N GLN A 469 4.81 -25.39 -22.94
CA GLN A 469 4.67 -24.19 -22.15
C GLN A 469 6.03 -23.67 -21.70
N GLY A 470 6.27 -22.37 -21.92
CA GLY A 470 7.48 -21.70 -21.43
C GLY A 470 7.51 -21.66 -19.91
N ILE A 471 8.69 -21.88 -19.33
CA ILE A 471 8.89 -21.82 -17.87
C ILE A 471 8.75 -20.37 -17.41
N LYS A 472 8.00 -20.14 -16.35
CA LYS A 472 7.83 -18.81 -15.73
C LYS A 472 8.78 -18.65 -14.56
N CYS A 473 9.19 -17.39 -14.30
CA CYS A 473 9.92 -17.08 -13.07
C CYS A 473 9.16 -17.55 -11.83
N ILE A 474 9.90 -18.08 -10.87
CA ILE A 474 9.32 -18.49 -9.59
C ILE A 474 8.84 -17.26 -8.80
N PRO A 475 7.72 -17.36 -8.07
CA PRO A 475 7.23 -16.26 -7.24
C PRO A 475 8.14 -16.01 -6.03
N THR A 476 8.11 -14.80 -5.47
CA THR A 476 8.87 -14.43 -4.27
C THR A 476 8.50 -15.27 -3.03
N SER A 477 7.30 -15.85 -3.03
CA SER A 477 6.84 -16.78 -1.99
C SER A 477 7.37 -18.21 -2.15
N HIS A 478 8.05 -18.51 -3.26
CA HIS A 478 8.60 -19.84 -3.50
C HIS A 478 9.76 -20.15 -2.54
N PRO A 479 9.79 -21.32 -1.89
CA PRO A 479 10.83 -21.67 -0.94
C PRO A 479 12.25 -21.51 -1.47
N LEU A 480 12.54 -22.03 -2.66
CA LEU A 480 13.87 -21.88 -3.29
C LEU A 480 14.29 -20.44 -3.51
N PHE A 481 13.34 -19.53 -3.84
CA PHE A 481 13.67 -18.12 -3.99
C PHE A 481 14.00 -17.49 -2.63
N GLN A 482 13.28 -17.87 -1.58
CA GLN A 482 13.52 -17.35 -0.22
C GLN A 482 14.86 -17.87 0.32
N GLU A 483 15.16 -19.13 0.10
CA GLU A 483 16.45 -19.74 0.44
C GLU A 483 17.62 -19.05 -0.27
N TYR A 484 17.54 -18.88 -1.60
CA TYR A 484 18.51 -18.12 -2.36
C TYR A 484 18.69 -16.70 -1.82
N ARG A 485 17.61 -16.00 -1.49
CA ARG A 485 17.65 -14.65 -0.95
C ARG A 485 18.33 -14.57 0.41
N ILE A 486 18.08 -15.56 1.28
CA ILE A 486 18.75 -15.66 2.59
C ILE A 486 20.24 -15.88 2.42
N TRP A 487 20.63 -16.81 1.56
CA TRP A 487 22.06 -17.03 1.26
C TRP A 487 22.73 -15.81 0.65
N GLN A 488 22.06 -15.13 -0.26
CA GLN A 488 22.53 -13.87 -0.83
C GLN A 488 22.70 -12.79 0.24
N PHE A 489 21.77 -12.69 1.19
CA PHE A 489 21.87 -11.78 2.32
C PHE A 489 23.09 -12.11 3.20
N ILE A 490 23.26 -13.37 3.58
CA ILE A 490 24.40 -13.84 4.40
C ILE A 490 25.73 -13.63 3.69
N ALA A 491 25.81 -13.92 2.38
CA ALA A 491 27.02 -13.72 1.59
C ALA A 491 27.45 -12.25 1.52
N ASN A 492 26.50 -11.33 1.49
CA ASN A 492 26.73 -9.90 1.43
C ASN A 492 26.82 -9.24 2.81
N LEU A 493 26.49 -9.95 3.88
CA LEU A 493 26.52 -9.41 5.26
C LEU A 493 27.97 -9.13 5.68
N ARG A 494 28.19 -7.93 6.18
CA ARG A 494 29.45 -7.52 6.80
C ARG A 494 29.13 -6.93 8.17
N ILE A 495 30.00 -7.22 9.15
CA ILE A 495 29.87 -6.73 10.52
C ILE A 495 31.09 -5.87 10.80
N TYR A 496 30.83 -4.66 11.26
CA TYR A 496 31.85 -3.67 11.59
C TYR A 496 31.77 -3.33 13.06
N GLU A 497 32.95 -3.22 13.71
CA GLU A 497 33.10 -2.62 15.02
C GLU A 497 33.10 -1.10 14.88
N ARG A 498 32.25 -0.39 15.65
CA ARG A 498 32.08 1.07 15.50
C ARG A 498 33.36 1.82 15.87
N GLU A 499 33.84 1.57 17.08
CA GLU A 499 35.03 2.21 17.61
C GLU A 499 35.78 1.27 18.54
N ARG A 500 37.11 1.25 18.45
CA ARG A 500 37.99 0.55 19.36
C ARG A 500 39.30 1.34 19.57
N PHE A 501 39.79 1.39 20.82
CA PHE A 501 41.11 1.89 21.13
C PHE A 501 42.03 0.69 21.34
N ASP A 502 43.09 0.59 20.53
CA ASP A 502 44.07 -0.47 20.61
C ASP A 502 45.47 0.11 20.48
N ASN A 503 46.35 -0.14 21.50
CA ASN A 503 47.72 0.33 21.52
C ASN A 503 47.91 1.82 21.18
N GLY A 504 46.99 2.69 21.66
CA GLY A 504 47.01 4.14 21.42
C GLY A 504 46.50 4.55 20.04
N LYS A 505 45.97 3.62 19.23
CA LYS A 505 45.34 3.90 17.96
C LYS A 505 43.83 3.85 18.08
N HIS A 506 43.16 4.85 17.51
CA HIS A 506 41.71 4.90 17.41
C HIS A 506 41.30 4.21 16.08
N LEU A 507 40.65 3.04 16.18
CA LEU A 507 40.16 2.27 15.05
C LEU A 507 38.65 2.50 14.92
N ILE A 508 38.20 2.85 13.72
CA ILE A 508 36.80 3.15 13.42
C ILE A 508 36.34 2.25 12.27
N ASN A 509 35.15 1.66 12.41
CA ASN A 509 34.52 0.80 11.37
C ASN A 509 35.43 -0.35 10.91
N GLU A 510 36.08 -1.03 11.85
CA GLU A 510 36.91 -2.20 11.57
C GLU A 510 36.02 -3.39 11.16
N ASN A 511 36.35 -4.05 10.04
CA ASN A 511 35.62 -5.19 9.56
C ASN A 511 35.93 -6.45 10.37
N LYS A 512 34.97 -6.90 11.15
CA LYS A 512 35.05 -8.10 12.01
C LYS A 512 34.25 -9.29 11.47
N THR A 513 33.85 -9.26 10.21
CA THR A 513 32.97 -10.28 9.62
C THR A 513 33.54 -11.69 9.73
N SER A 514 34.83 -11.89 9.47
CA SER A 514 35.48 -13.22 9.51
C SER A 514 35.57 -13.79 10.93
N GLU A 515 35.59 -12.91 11.93
CA GLU A 515 35.63 -13.31 13.33
C GLU A 515 34.29 -13.87 13.82
N PHE A 516 33.18 -13.23 13.38
CA PHE A 516 31.83 -13.57 13.85
C PHE A 516 31.05 -14.49 12.91
N LEU A 517 31.40 -14.56 11.63
CA LEU A 517 30.68 -15.32 10.61
C LEU A 517 31.59 -16.37 9.96
N THR A 518 31.97 -17.39 10.73
CA THR A 518 32.61 -18.60 10.20
C THR A 518 31.62 -19.38 9.29
N SER A 519 32.08 -20.39 8.59
CA SER A 519 31.21 -21.21 7.71
C SER A 519 30.08 -21.86 8.49
N GLU A 520 30.41 -22.43 9.65
CA GLU A 520 29.43 -23.10 10.54
C GLU A 520 28.40 -22.10 11.07
N LYS A 521 28.85 -20.90 11.50
CA LYS A 521 27.95 -19.86 11.97
C LYS A 521 27.06 -19.29 10.86
N LYS A 522 27.50 -19.29 9.61
CA LYS A 522 26.65 -18.91 8.47
C LYS A 522 25.53 -19.91 8.22
N GLU A 523 25.79 -21.20 8.38
CA GLU A 523 24.78 -22.26 8.28
C GLU A 523 23.75 -22.15 9.41
N GLU A 524 24.21 -21.97 10.65
CA GLU A 524 23.35 -21.73 11.81
C GLU A 524 22.48 -20.47 11.62
N LEU A 525 23.10 -19.39 11.14
CA LEU A 525 22.38 -18.15 10.82
C LEU A 525 21.34 -18.34 9.71
N PHE A 526 21.65 -19.15 8.70
CA PHE A 526 20.71 -19.48 7.64
C PHE A 526 19.47 -20.20 8.20
N GLU A 527 19.64 -21.24 9.00
CA GLU A 527 18.51 -21.96 9.60
C GLU A 527 17.65 -21.04 10.48
N TRP A 528 18.29 -20.19 11.26
CA TRP A 528 17.58 -19.22 12.09
C TRP A 528 16.80 -18.18 11.26
N LEU A 529 17.39 -17.64 10.17
CA LEU A 529 16.72 -16.70 9.28
C LEU A 529 15.58 -17.36 8.50
N ALA A 530 15.71 -18.64 8.14
CA ALA A 530 14.68 -19.40 7.43
C ALA A 530 13.37 -19.50 8.23
N GLU A 531 13.42 -19.39 9.55
CA GLU A 531 12.24 -19.39 10.43
C GLU A 531 11.63 -17.99 10.68
N LYS A 532 12.28 -16.92 10.25
CA LYS A 532 11.83 -15.55 10.45
C LYS A 532 11.10 -15.01 9.23
N ASP A 533 10.16 -14.10 9.43
CA ASP A 533 9.57 -13.32 8.35
C ASP A 533 10.54 -12.26 7.83
N SER A 534 11.24 -11.61 8.76
CA SER A 534 12.19 -10.53 8.47
C SER A 534 13.20 -10.38 9.59
N VAL A 535 14.31 -9.73 9.28
CA VAL A 535 15.40 -9.46 10.24
C VAL A 535 15.79 -7.98 10.22
N SER A 536 16.04 -7.41 11.40
CA SER A 536 16.62 -6.08 11.59
C SER A 536 18.05 -6.20 12.15
N GLN A 537 18.84 -5.13 12.05
CA GLN A 537 20.19 -5.09 12.62
C GLN A 537 20.21 -5.54 14.09
N LYS A 538 19.35 -4.93 14.92
CA LYS A 538 19.26 -5.26 16.33
C LYS A 538 18.96 -6.74 16.58
N THR A 539 18.05 -7.32 15.81
CA THR A 539 17.65 -8.71 15.97
C THR A 539 18.75 -9.67 15.54
N LEU A 540 19.48 -9.34 14.45
CA LEU A 540 20.57 -10.16 13.96
C LEU A 540 21.80 -10.10 14.87
N LEU A 541 22.25 -8.89 15.23
CA LEU A 541 23.40 -8.71 16.13
C LEU A 541 23.14 -9.35 17.49
N GLY A 542 21.91 -9.19 18.04
CA GLY A 542 21.54 -9.86 19.29
C GLY A 542 21.54 -11.38 19.19
N HIS A 543 21.20 -11.97 18.04
CA HIS A 543 21.26 -13.41 17.83
C HIS A 543 22.69 -13.97 17.86
N ILE A 544 23.64 -13.24 17.30
CA ILE A 544 25.06 -13.61 17.31
C ILE A 544 25.81 -13.11 18.54
N GLY A 545 25.10 -12.58 19.56
CA GLY A 545 25.66 -12.15 20.83
C GLY A 545 26.35 -10.76 20.83
N LEU A 546 26.09 -9.95 19.80
CA LEU A 546 26.69 -8.63 19.64
C LEU A 546 25.73 -7.50 20.02
N LYS A 547 26.25 -6.42 20.57
CA LYS A 547 25.49 -5.22 20.94
C LYS A 547 25.54 -4.15 19.85
N VAL A 548 24.42 -3.51 19.60
CA VAL A 548 24.25 -2.46 18.55
C VAL A 548 25.11 -1.23 18.87
N GLU A 549 25.41 -0.99 20.15
CA GLU A 549 26.24 0.11 20.60
C GLU A 549 27.70 -0.01 20.10
N HIS A 550 28.20 -1.26 19.96
CA HIS A 550 29.60 -1.54 19.57
C HIS A 550 29.73 -2.01 18.12
N TYR A 551 28.68 -2.60 17.56
CA TYR A 551 28.74 -3.20 16.22
C TYR A 551 27.60 -2.71 15.34
N HIS A 552 27.86 -2.69 14.03
CA HIS A 552 26.82 -2.46 13.03
C HIS A 552 27.04 -3.33 11.78
N TRP A 553 26.01 -3.51 11.01
CA TRP A 553 26.11 -4.20 9.71
C TRP A 553 26.31 -3.20 8.55
N ASN A 554 26.63 -3.71 7.35
CA ASN A 554 26.84 -2.89 6.16
C ASN A 554 25.55 -2.42 5.46
N PHE A 555 24.38 -2.81 5.96
CA PHE A 555 23.10 -2.40 5.41
C PHE A 555 22.53 -1.20 6.18
N PRO A 556 21.54 -0.45 5.61
CA PRO A 556 20.85 0.62 6.35
C PRO A 556 20.26 0.14 7.67
N GLU A 557 20.58 0.83 8.77
CA GLU A 557 20.27 0.39 10.13
C GLU A 557 18.77 0.31 10.42
N GLU A 558 17.98 1.23 9.88
CA GLU A 558 16.52 1.29 10.07
C GLU A 558 15.75 0.28 9.22
N LYS A 559 16.41 -0.39 8.28
CA LYS A 559 15.75 -1.26 7.32
C LYS A 559 15.66 -2.70 7.84
N THR A 560 14.49 -3.33 7.57
CA THR A 560 14.30 -4.77 7.77
C THR A 560 14.43 -5.51 6.45
N TYR A 561 15.02 -6.69 6.48
CA TYR A 561 15.21 -7.54 5.32
C TYR A 561 14.32 -8.78 5.40
N PRO A 562 13.57 -9.10 4.34
CA PRO A 562 12.69 -10.27 4.33
C PRO A 562 13.51 -11.57 4.32
N CYS A 563 13.06 -12.56 5.05
CA CYS A 563 13.71 -13.86 5.26
C CYS A 563 12.81 -15.02 4.77
N GLY A 564 12.57 -16.02 5.59
CA GLY A 564 11.72 -17.18 5.30
C GLY A 564 10.23 -16.91 5.51
N GLU A 565 9.68 -15.87 4.89
CA GLU A 565 8.30 -15.38 5.10
C GLU A 565 7.24 -16.47 4.94
N THR A 566 7.36 -17.33 3.93
CA THR A 566 6.40 -18.40 3.65
C THR A 566 6.42 -19.47 4.74
N ARG A 567 7.61 -19.93 5.14
CA ARG A 567 7.79 -20.90 6.22
C ARG A 567 7.27 -20.34 7.54
N HIS A 568 7.67 -19.12 7.88
CA HIS A 568 7.20 -18.43 9.08
C HIS A 568 5.67 -18.31 9.13
N LEU A 569 5.04 -17.92 8.00
CA LEU A 569 3.58 -17.81 7.90
C LEU A 569 2.89 -19.14 8.14
N ILE A 570 3.36 -20.23 7.49
CA ILE A 570 2.79 -21.56 7.65
C ILE A 570 2.91 -22.04 9.09
N GLN A 571 4.11 -21.97 9.67
CA GLN A 571 4.34 -22.38 11.06
C GLN A 571 3.50 -21.56 12.05
N SER A 572 3.42 -20.25 11.86
CA SER A 572 2.60 -19.37 12.70
C SER A 572 1.11 -19.74 12.65
N ARG A 573 0.59 -20.04 11.45
CA ARG A 573 -0.81 -20.47 11.28
C ARG A 573 -1.09 -21.84 11.91
N LEU A 574 -0.19 -22.81 11.73
CA LEU A 574 -0.31 -24.12 12.33
C LEU A 574 -0.22 -24.08 13.87
N LYS A 575 0.67 -23.24 14.42
CA LYS A 575 0.73 -22.99 15.87
C LYS A 575 -0.58 -22.42 16.40
N LYS A 576 -1.15 -21.42 15.73
CA LYS A 576 -2.43 -20.80 16.13
C LYS A 576 -3.61 -21.77 16.09
N ALA A 577 -3.58 -22.73 15.16
CA ALA A 577 -4.58 -23.77 15.05
C ALA A 577 -4.34 -24.96 15.97
N ASN A 578 -3.26 -24.97 16.79
CA ASN A 578 -2.78 -26.11 17.57
C ASN A 578 -2.51 -27.37 16.75
N LEU A 579 -2.26 -27.21 15.44
CA LEU A 579 -2.04 -28.30 14.49
C LEU A 579 -0.56 -28.57 14.17
N LEU A 580 0.37 -27.74 14.67
CA LEU A 580 1.77 -27.85 14.29
C LEU A 580 2.38 -29.19 14.66
N LYS A 581 2.11 -29.70 15.89
CA LYS A 581 2.61 -31.01 16.35
C LYS A 581 2.06 -32.17 15.49
N SER A 582 0.75 -32.18 15.25
CA SER A 582 0.10 -33.17 14.40
C SER A 582 0.59 -33.11 12.95
N PHE A 583 0.80 -31.93 12.42
CA PHE A 583 1.36 -31.77 11.08
C PHE A 583 2.79 -32.32 10.99
N CYS A 584 3.65 -32.04 11.97
CA CYS A 584 5.01 -32.55 12.01
C CYS A 584 5.07 -34.06 12.19
N SER A 585 4.08 -34.69 12.87
CA SER A 585 4.01 -36.13 13.03
C SER A 585 3.55 -36.90 11.78
N LEU A 586 2.80 -36.24 10.89
CA LEU A 586 2.34 -36.82 9.62
C LEU A 586 3.41 -36.82 8.53
N VAL A 587 4.51 -36.09 8.73
CA VAL A 587 5.57 -35.96 7.72
C VAL A 587 6.65 -37.01 8.00
N PRO A 588 6.97 -37.91 7.03
CA PRO A 588 8.05 -38.88 7.17
C PRO A 588 9.39 -38.24 7.53
N GLU A 589 10.26 -38.93 8.24
CA GLU A 589 11.52 -38.39 8.78
C GLU A 589 12.44 -37.77 7.71
N ASN A 590 12.47 -38.36 6.54
CA ASN A 590 13.21 -37.86 5.36
C ASN A 590 12.61 -36.58 4.78
N GLN A 591 11.33 -36.30 5.05
CA GLN A 591 10.65 -35.06 4.68
C GLN A 591 10.63 -34.03 5.81
N LYS A 592 10.93 -34.42 7.06
CA LYS A 592 11.14 -33.51 8.19
C LYS A 592 12.35 -32.59 7.93
N ARG A 593 13.38 -33.12 7.27
CA ARG A 593 14.49 -32.28 6.76
C ARG A 593 14.01 -31.27 5.70
N SER A 594 13.01 -31.61 4.91
CA SER A 594 12.47 -30.74 3.86
C SER A 594 11.42 -29.75 4.36
N LEU A 595 10.83 -29.97 5.54
CA LEU A 595 10.07 -28.94 6.28
C LEU A 595 11.00 -28.02 7.07
N ASN A 596 12.17 -28.50 7.45
CA ASN A 596 13.25 -27.73 8.02
C ASN A 596 14.09 -27.03 6.94
N SER A 597 14.27 -27.63 5.76
CA SER A 597 14.70 -26.96 4.53
C SER A 597 13.46 -26.57 3.73
N ASN A 598 13.47 -25.41 3.09
CA ASN A 598 12.36 -24.89 2.27
C ASN A 598 11.95 -25.82 1.08
N TYR A 599 12.52 -27.02 0.98
CA TYR A 599 12.29 -28.01 -0.07
C TYR A 599 11.02 -28.85 0.11
N GLY A 600 10.38 -28.84 1.31
CA GLY A 600 9.22 -29.69 1.60
C GLY A 600 7.95 -29.41 0.81
N ILE A 601 7.89 -28.27 0.13
CA ILE A 601 6.72 -27.88 -0.68
C ILE A 601 6.88 -28.30 -2.14
N SER A 602 8.10 -28.55 -2.60
CA SER A 602 8.38 -28.91 -4.00
C SER A 602 8.06 -30.39 -4.34
N SER A 603 7.89 -31.25 -3.34
CA SER A 603 7.55 -32.67 -3.54
C SER A 603 6.04 -32.95 -3.55
N ILE A 604 5.18 -31.92 -3.44
CA ILE A 604 3.74 -32.10 -3.66
C ILE A 604 3.51 -32.17 -5.17
N PRO A 605 2.94 -33.27 -5.71
CA PRO A 605 2.67 -33.38 -7.14
C PRO A 605 1.89 -32.20 -7.66
N SER A 606 2.24 -31.71 -8.84
CA SER A 606 1.68 -30.50 -9.48
C SER A 606 0.14 -30.47 -9.62
N ALA A 607 -0.54 -31.61 -9.49
CA ALA A 607 -1.98 -31.73 -9.52
C ALA A 607 -2.71 -31.12 -8.29
N THR A 608 -2.03 -31.00 -7.14
CA THR A 608 -2.63 -30.46 -5.89
C THR A 608 -2.37 -28.97 -5.72
N THR A 609 -1.39 -28.39 -6.40
CA THR A 609 -1.05 -26.97 -6.29
C THR A 609 -2.08 -26.06 -6.98
N THR A 610 -2.87 -26.59 -7.89
CA THR A 610 -3.94 -25.83 -8.59
C THR A 610 -5.15 -25.55 -7.71
N ASN A 611 -5.39 -26.32 -6.66
CA ASN A 611 -6.54 -26.15 -5.78
C ASN A 611 -6.29 -25.21 -4.57
N TYR A 612 -5.03 -24.97 -4.20
CA TYR A 612 -4.70 -24.06 -3.08
C TYR A 612 -4.67 -22.58 -3.48
N ALA A 613 -4.61 -22.26 -4.77
CA ALA A 613 -4.66 -20.89 -5.25
C ALA A 613 -6.09 -20.34 -5.42
N ARG A 614 -7.13 -21.12 -5.14
CA ARG A 614 -8.54 -20.72 -5.30
C ARG A 614 -9.30 -20.55 -3.97
N ARG A 615 -8.64 -20.68 -2.82
CA ARG A 615 -9.26 -20.38 -1.51
C ARG A 615 -8.61 -19.20 -0.81
#